data_cdf4d42c857df2c352f42379a248d2d1
#
_entry.id   cdf4d42c857df2c352f42379a248d2d1
#
_cell.length_a   1.000
_cell.length_b   1.000
_cell.length_c   1.000
_cell.angle_alpha   90.00
_cell.angle_beta   90.00
_cell.angle_gamma   90.00
#
_symmetry.space_group_name_H-M   'P 1'
#
loop_
_entity.id
_entity.type
_entity.pdbx_description
1 polymer ?
#
loop_
_entity_poly.entity_id
_entity_poly.type
_entity_poly.pdbx_seq_one_letter_code
_entity_poly.pdbx_strand_id
1 'polypeptide(L)'
;MKIAILGAGSAGILTTGCILKDFKDKNIECEVVHIFDPSIPILGVGESTTSEVTFAIGQAFDFTFATEAKQLNSTTKYGTHYINWRKKDIIFPFQTGYHAVHFDAKDFAKMGLEKLKKLYPNYKLLKQNWKNENANQYDYVIDCRGRPDNFEDYKECNLILNSALVYDDPNPSDFGFTRHIAHKYGWMFVIPLQHRTSHGFLFNDIFCSEREAQNELIRITNATDIDRQNFRKFPLKPYYCKKTIDGKMLKNGNRAVFFEPMSANSLYMATKNVQILLEYINGEITQDEANQLCILNYRAVEDLINLIYHGGSIYENDFWNWAKTRATNNLNQTDVLKRYVA
;
A
#
# COMPACT_ATOMS: atom_id res chain seq x y z
N MET A 1 -13.63 -19.74 17.50
CA MET A 1 -13.76 -18.37 16.97
C MET A 1 -14.09 -18.42 15.49
N LYS A 2 -14.89 -17.47 14.98
CA LYS A 2 -15.24 -17.39 13.56
C LYS A 2 -15.03 -15.96 13.05
N ILE A 3 -14.18 -15.78 12.03
CA ILE A 3 -13.80 -14.47 11.49
C ILE A 3 -14.19 -14.37 10.02
N ALA A 4 -14.84 -13.26 9.63
CA ALA A 4 -15.03 -12.89 8.23
C ALA A 4 -13.94 -11.92 7.76
N ILE A 5 -13.36 -12.17 6.58
CA ILE A 5 -12.46 -11.23 5.89
C ILE A 5 -13.13 -10.81 4.59
N LEU A 6 -13.29 -9.51 4.39
CA LEU A 6 -14.00 -8.97 3.23
C LEU A 6 -13.01 -8.38 2.21
N GLY A 7 -13.07 -8.85 0.96
CA GLY A 7 -12.26 -8.34 -0.15
C GLY A 7 -11.00 -9.18 -0.43
N ALA A 8 -10.76 -9.46 -1.71
CA ALA A 8 -9.68 -10.33 -2.19
C ALA A 8 -8.52 -9.58 -2.91
N GLY A 9 -8.35 -8.28 -2.66
CA GLY A 9 -7.16 -7.53 -3.06
C GLY A 9 -5.94 -7.90 -2.18
N SER A 10 -4.76 -7.36 -2.50
CA SER A 10 -3.49 -7.67 -1.82
C SER A 10 -3.59 -7.56 -0.29
N ALA A 11 -4.25 -6.52 0.24
CA ALA A 11 -4.44 -6.35 1.67
C ALA A 11 -5.33 -7.44 2.29
N GLY A 12 -6.44 -7.82 1.64
CA GLY A 12 -7.34 -8.88 2.14
C GLY A 12 -6.68 -10.24 2.15
N ILE A 13 -5.94 -10.59 1.10
CA ILE A 13 -5.16 -11.82 0.99
C ILE A 13 -4.10 -11.88 2.10
N LEU A 14 -3.31 -10.82 2.24
CA LEU A 14 -2.25 -10.74 3.25
C LEU A 14 -2.83 -10.83 4.68
N THR A 15 -3.91 -10.09 4.96
CA THR A 15 -4.62 -10.13 6.25
C THR A 15 -5.08 -11.55 6.58
N THR A 16 -5.71 -12.22 5.61
CA THR A 16 -6.18 -13.60 5.78
C THR A 16 -5.04 -14.56 6.11
N GLY A 17 -3.95 -14.46 5.35
CA GLY A 17 -2.78 -15.32 5.56
C GLY A 17 -2.12 -15.11 6.92
N CYS A 18 -1.94 -13.84 7.33
CA CYS A 18 -1.34 -13.51 8.62
C CYS A 18 -2.19 -14.01 9.80
N ILE A 19 -3.52 -13.85 9.74
CA ILE A 19 -4.42 -14.33 10.80
C ILE A 19 -4.41 -15.86 10.90
N LEU A 20 -4.52 -16.54 9.77
CA LEU A 20 -4.49 -18.00 9.75
C LEU A 20 -3.15 -18.57 10.24
N LYS A 21 -2.05 -17.91 9.92
CA LYS A 21 -0.71 -18.28 10.38
C LYS A 21 -0.57 -18.09 11.88
N ASP A 22 -0.95 -16.93 12.43
CA ASP A 22 -0.87 -16.65 13.86
C ASP A 22 -1.68 -17.66 14.69
N PHE A 23 -2.91 -17.93 14.28
CA PHE A 23 -3.77 -18.90 14.98
C PHE A 23 -3.26 -20.32 14.87
N LYS A 24 -2.72 -20.71 13.72
CA LYS A 24 -2.05 -22.02 13.58
C LYS A 24 -0.85 -22.15 14.51
N ASP A 25 -0.01 -21.12 14.60
CA ASP A 25 1.18 -21.13 15.47
C ASP A 25 0.81 -21.15 16.95
N LYS A 26 -0.26 -20.46 17.33
CA LYS A 26 -0.78 -20.41 18.71
C LYS A 26 -1.71 -21.57 19.07
N ASN A 27 -1.99 -22.49 18.13
CA ASN A 27 -2.96 -23.57 18.26
C ASN A 27 -4.37 -23.06 18.66
N ILE A 28 -4.78 -21.92 18.14
CA ILE A 28 -6.12 -21.35 18.35
C ILE A 28 -7.09 -21.91 17.31
N GLU A 29 -8.17 -22.53 17.76
CA GLU A 29 -9.23 -23.00 16.87
C GLU A 29 -10.04 -21.81 16.33
N CYS A 30 -9.95 -21.60 15.01
CA CYS A 30 -10.64 -20.50 14.32
C CYS A 30 -11.07 -20.92 12.92
N GLU A 31 -12.31 -20.61 12.55
CA GLU A 31 -12.79 -20.65 11.16
C GLU A 31 -12.62 -19.26 10.54
N VAL A 32 -11.89 -19.17 9.44
CA VAL A 32 -11.77 -17.93 8.67
C VAL A 32 -12.56 -18.04 7.36
N VAL A 33 -13.55 -17.17 7.19
CA VAL A 33 -14.40 -17.09 6.00
C VAL A 33 -14.03 -15.85 5.20
N HIS A 34 -13.38 -16.05 4.07
CA HIS A 34 -12.97 -14.98 3.15
C HIS A 34 -14.08 -14.73 2.12
N ILE A 35 -14.62 -13.52 2.10
CA ILE A 35 -15.80 -13.15 1.30
C ILE A 35 -15.45 -12.03 0.33
N PHE A 36 -15.68 -12.22 -0.95
CA PHE A 36 -15.49 -11.18 -1.95
C PHE A 36 -16.42 -11.32 -3.14
N ASP A 37 -16.75 -10.20 -3.76
CA ASP A 37 -17.48 -10.14 -5.01
C ASP A 37 -16.50 -10.29 -6.19
N PRO A 38 -16.61 -11.37 -6.99
CA PRO A 38 -15.73 -11.61 -8.11
C PRO A 38 -15.93 -10.61 -9.29
N SER A 39 -17.03 -9.84 -9.28
CA SER A 39 -17.28 -8.79 -10.29
C SER A 39 -16.45 -7.52 -10.05
N ILE A 40 -15.92 -7.34 -8.83
CA ILE A 40 -15.07 -6.18 -8.48
C ILE A 40 -13.63 -6.49 -8.90
N PRO A 41 -13.07 -5.75 -9.88
CA PRO A 41 -11.73 -6.02 -10.36
C PRO A 41 -10.67 -5.66 -9.32
N ILE A 42 -9.62 -6.47 -9.24
CA ILE A 42 -8.41 -6.11 -8.52
C ILE A 42 -7.67 -5.04 -9.33
N LEU A 43 -7.33 -3.92 -8.71
CA LEU A 43 -6.49 -2.89 -9.33
C LEU A 43 -5.11 -3.49 -9.60
N GLY A 44 -4.85 -3.76 -10.87
CA GLY A 44 -3.60 -4.39 -11.31
C GLY A 44 -2.51 -3.35 -11.52
N VAL A 45 -1.90 -2.90 -10.45
CA VAL A 45 -0.63 -2.15 -10.47
C VAL A 45 0.49 -3.03 -9.96
N GLY A 46 1.74 -2.72 -10.30
CA GLY A 46 2.89 -3.36 -9.66
C GLY A 46 2.94 -2.96 -8.19
N GLU A 47 3.03 -3.96 -7.32
CA GLU A 47 3.20 -3.75 -5.88
C GLU A 47 4.68 -3.74 -5.52
N SER A 48 5.03 -2.87 -4.60
CA SER A 48 6.35 -2.82 -3.97
C SER A 48 6.22 -3.09 -2.49
N THR A 49 7.11 -3.90 -1.93
CA THR A 49 7.10 -4.26 -0.51
C THR A 49 8.26 -3.65 0.27
N THR A 50 8.21 -3.79 1.59
CA THR A 50 9.34 -3.70 2.50
C THR A 50 9.80 -5.10 2.86
N SER A 51 11.00 -5.23 3.45
CA SER A 51 11.51 -6.53 3.92
C SER A 51 10.56 -7.18 4.93
N GLU A 52 9.93 -6.38 5.79
CA GLU A 52 8.95 -6.84 6.78
C GLU A 52 7.70 -7.44 6.12
N VAL A 53 7.17 -6.77 5.10
CA VAL A 53 6.02 -7.28 4.32
C VAL A 53 6.40 -8.56 3.59
N THR A 54 7.59 -8.62 2.99
CA THR A 54 8.10 -9.81 2.31
C THR A 54 8.22 -11.00 3.28
N PHE A 55 8.71 -10.75 4.49
CA PHE A 55 8.77 -11.75 5.56
C PHE A 55 7.37 -12.24 5.94
N ALA A 56 6.41 -11.33 6.15
CA ALA A 56 5.02 -11.68 6.47
C ALA A 56 4.37 -12.54 5.36
N ILE A 57 4.60 -12.20 4.09
CA ILE A 57 4.17 -13.02 2.95
C ILE A 57 4.81 -14.41 3.01
N GLY A 58 6.11 -14.47 3.24
CA GLY A 58 6.84 -15.74 3.35
C GLY A 58 6.26 -16.66 4.40
N GLN A 59 6.00 -16.13 5.59
CA GLN A 59 5.42 -16.87 6.71
C GLN A 59 3.97 -17.31 6.45
N ALA A 60 3.13 -16.40 5.94
CA ALA A 60 1.70 -16.64 5.76
C ALA A 60 1.39 -17.64 4.64
N PHE A 61 2.21 -17.66 3.57
CA PHE A 61 1.93 -18.44 2.36
C PHE A 61 2.96 -19.53 2.07
N ASP A 62 3.89 -19.77 2.98
CA ASP A 62 5.04 -20.67 2.73
C ASP A 62 5.72 -20.28 1.40
N PHE A 63 5.97 -18.97 1.24
CA PHE A 63 6.51 -18.36 0.04
C PHE A 63 8.04 -18.42 0.08
N THR A 64 8.63 -18.95 -0.98
CA THR A 64 10.05 -18.74 -1.24
C THR A 64 10.22 -18.05 -2.58
N PHE A 65 11.08 -17.05 -2.62
CA PHE A 65 11.30 -16.30 -3.86
C PHE A 65 11.74 -17.22 -5.01
N ALA A 66 12.54 -18.25 -4.70
CA ALA A 66 13.03 -19.18 -5.70
C ALA A 66 11.90 -19.99 -6.38
N THR A 67 10.82 -20.29 -5.65
CA THR A 67 9.73 -21.14 -6.15
C THR A 67 8.60 -20.37 -6.78
N GLU A 68 8.24 -19.20 -6.22
CA GLU A 68 7.06 -18.45 -6.64
C GLU A 68 7.35 -17.18 -7.47
N ALA A 69 8.62 -16.79 -7.62
CA ALA A 69 8.99 -15.55 -8.33
C ALA A 69 8.37 -15.46 -9.73
N LYS A 70 8.40 -16.56 -10.49
CA LYS A 70 7.84 -16.62 -11.85
C LYS A 70 6.32 -16.50 -11.84
N GLN A 71 5.64 -17.16 -10.89
CA GLN A 71 4.18 -17.13 -10.78
C GLN A 71 3.66 -15.74 -10.41
N LEU A 72 4.44 -14.97 -9.66
CA LEU A 72 4.12 -13.61 -9.22
C LEU A 72 4.63 -12.53 -10.18
N ASN A 73 5.30 -12.90 -11.26
CA ASN A 73 6.06 -11.97 -12.11
C ASN A 73 6.96 -11.05 -11.30
N SER A 74 7.51 -11.55 -10.21
CA SER A 74 8.18 -10.74 -9.20
C SER A 74 9.67 -10.55 -9.48
N THR A 75 10.19 -9.41 -9.01
CA THR A 75 11.63 -9.09 -9.01
C THR A 75 12.10 -8.81 -7.58
N THR A 76 13.39 -9.01 -7.34
CA THR A 76 13.99 -8.69 -6.05
C THR A 76 14.15 -7.18 -5.88
N LYS A 77 13.88 -6.70 -4.67
CA LYS A 77 14.08 -5.31 -4.28
C LYS A 77 15.11 -5.21 -3.17
N TYR A 78 16.19 -4.48 -3.41
CA TYR A 78 17.28 -4.25 -2.45
C TYR A 78 17.20 -2.90 -1.73
N GLY A 79 16.19 -2.09 -2.04
CA GLY A 79 16.00 -0.77 -1.44
C GLY A 79 15.18 0.17 -2.31
N THR A 80 15.32 1.47 -2.06
CA THR A 80 14.65 2.54 -2.80
C THR A 80 15.68 3.52 -3.36
N HIS A 81 15.49 3.91 -4.61
CA HIS A 81 16.33 4.89 -5.30
C HIS A 81 15.54 6.17 -5.55
N TYR A 82 15.89 7.24 -4.86
CA TYR A 82 15.33 8.58 -5.01
C TYR A 82 16.14 9.36 -6.02
N ILE A 83 15.54 9.71 -7.16
CA ILE A 83 16.16 10.40 -8.29
C ILE A 83 15.57 11.81 -8.36
N ASN A 84 16.41 12.83 -8.51
CA ASN A 84 16.01 14.24 -8.57
C ASN A 84 15.39 14.83 -7.28
N TRP A 85 15.40 14.11 -6.16
CA TRP A 85 14.87 14.57 -4.85
C TRP A 85 15.89 15.40 -4.08
N ARG A 86 16.85 15.91 -4.52
CA ARG A 86 17.87 16.83 -4.00
C ARG A 86 18.95 16.97 -5.09
N LYS A 87 20.01 17.67 -4.77
CA LYS A 87 21.13 17.89 -5.70
C LYS A 87 21.82 16.60 -6.17
N LYS A 88 21.62 15.48 -5.47
CA LYS A 88 22.20 14.16 -5.81
C LYS A 88 21.15 13.08 -5.62
N ASP A 89 21.22 12.06 -6.44
CA ASP A 89 20.42 10.86 -6.26
C ASP A 89 20.77 10.17 -4.94
N ILE A 90 19.77 9.60 -4.29
CA ILE A 90 19.92 8.97 -2.98
C ILE A 90 19.44 7.53 -3.09
N ILE A 91 20.30 6.59 -2.75
CA ILE A 91 19.93 5.17 -2.62
C ILE A 91 19.84 4.85 -1.14
N PHE A 92 18.68 4.34 -0.74
CA PHE A 92 18.45 3.73 0.57
C PHE A 92 18.40 2.22 0.40
N PRO A 93 19.54 1.51 0.53
CA PRO A 93 19.57 0.07 0.47
C PRO A 93 18.97 -0.51 1.77
N PHE A 94 18.41 -1.69 1.68
CA PHE A 94 18.13 -2.47 2.88
C PHE A 94 19.45 -2.93 3.53
N GLN A 95 19.38 -3.27 4.81
CA GLN A 95 20.52 -3.84 5.51
C GLN A 95 20.99 -5.14 4.81
N THR A 96 22.28 -5.43 4.89
CA THR A 96 22.87 -6.63 4.29
C THR A 96 22.14 -7.89 4.76
N GLY A 97 21.76 -8.75 3.82
CA GLY A 97 20.98 -9.95 4.09
C GLY A 97 19.46 -9.76 4.05
N TYR A 98 18.96 -8.51 4.00
CA TYR A 98 17.54 -8.23 3.85
C TYR A 98 17.22 -7.83 2.41
N HIS A 99 16.08 -8.29 1.94
CA HIS A 99 15.52 -7.89 0.66
C HIS A 99 13.99 -7.80 0.76
N ALA A 100 13.41 -7.14 -0.20
CA ALA A 100 11.97 -7.11 -0.43
C ALA A 100 11.68 -7.62 -1.84
N VAL A 101 10.43 -7.53 -2.26
CA VAL A 101 10.00 -7.96 -3.60
C VAL A 101 9.08 -6.92 -4.23
N HIS A 102 9.11 -6.88 -5.55
CA HIS A 102 8.03 -6.35 -6.36
C HIS A 102 7.22 -7.52 -6.90
N PHE A 103 5.91 -7.37 -7.06
CA PHE A 103 5.07 -8.40 -7.67
C PHE A 103 3.84 -7.81 -8.36
N ASP A 104 3.21 -8.59 -9.23
CA ASP A 104 1.93 -8.23 -9.81
C ASP A 104 0.79 -8.50 -8.82
N ALA A 105 -0.06 -7.49 -8.56
CA ALA A 105 -1.14 -7.59 -7.57
C ALA A 105 -2.18 -8.66 -7.91
N LYS A 106 -2.45 -8.89 -9.22
CA LYS A 106 -3.42 -9.92 -9.65
C LYS A 106 -2.85 -11.31 -9.46
N ASP A 107 -1.58 -11.49 -9.79
CA ASP A 107 -0.88 -12.78 -9.63
C ASP A 107 -0.74 -13.12 -8.16
N PHE A 108 -0.43 -12.14 -7.31
CA PHE A 108 -0.41 -12.32 -5.85
C PHE A 108 -1.77 -12.73 -5.30
N ALA A 109 -2.86 -12.09 -5.74
CA ALA A 109 -4.20 -12.46 -5.29
C ALA A 109 -4.56 -13.89 -5.71
N LYS A 110 -4.25 -14.29 -6.95
CA LYS A 110 -4.49 -15.64 -7.44
C LYS A 110 -3.69 -16.67 -6.64
N MET A 111 -2.38 -16.49 -6.52
CA MET A 111 -1.50 -17.36 -5.76
C MET A 111 -1.94 -17.44 -4.29
N GLY A 112 -2.23 -16.30 -3.67
CA GLY A 112 -2.65 -16.25 -2.26
C GLY A 112 -3.91 -17.06 -2.00
N LEU A 113 -4.94 -16.95 -2.84
CA LEU A 113 -6.17 -17.76 -2.73
C LEU A 113 -5.90 -19.26 -2.86
N GLU A 114 -5.00 -19.67 -3.77
CA GLU A 114 -4.60 -21.07 -3.95
C GLU A 114 -3.83 -21.59 -2.73
N LYS A 115 -2.85 -20.83 -2.24
CA LYS A 115 -2.04 -21.17 -1.06
C LYS A 115 -2.90 -21.24 0.22
N LEU A 116 -3.81 -20.29 0.44
CA LEU A 116 -4.70 -20.30 1.60
C LEU A 116 -5.54 -21.58 1.67
N LYS A 117 -6.11 -22.02 0.56
CA LYS A 117 -6.87 -23.28 0.49
C LYS A 117 -6.01 -24.51 0.77
N LYS A 118 -4.76 -24.50 0.32
CA LYS A 118 -3.83 -25.63 0.48
C LYS A 118 -3.26 -25.73 1.90
N LEU A 119 -2.92 -24.61 2.51
CA LEU A 119 -2.16 -24.55 3.78
C LEU A 119 -3.04 -24.57 5.02
N TYR A 120 -4.31 -24.13 4.88
CA TYR A 120 -5.18 -23.90 6.03
C TYR A 120 -6.54 -24.59 5.86
N PRO A 121 -6.75 -25.74 6.51
CA PRO A 121 -8.00 -26.51 6.39
C PRO A 121 -9.23 -25.77 6.93
N ASN A 122 -9.03 -24.83 7.85
CA ASN A 122 -10.10 -24.02 8.45
C ASN A 122 -10.44 -22.75 7.63
N TYR A 123 -9.85 -22.61 6.46
CA TYR A 123 -10.12 -21.52 5.53
C TYR A 123 -11.29 -21.84 4.61
N LYS A 124 -12.26 -20.94 4.53
CA LYS A 124 -13.40 -21.02 3.61
C LYS A 124 -13.45 -19.80 2.70
N LEU A 125 -13.72 -20.01 1.43
CA LEU A 125 -13.86 -18.96 0.43
C LEU A 125 -15.29 -18.86 -0.08
N LEU A 126 -15.91 -17.67 0.05
CA LEU A 126 -17.24 -17.37 -0.47
C LEU A 126 -17.16 -16.26 -1.52
N LYS A 127 -17.61 -16.58 -2.73
CA LYS A 127 -17.68 -15.63 -3.86
C LYS A 127 -19.08 -15.01 -3.92
N GLN A 128 -19.29 -13.98 -3.14
CA GLN A 128 -20.59 -13.29 -3.03
C GLN A 128 -20.41 -11.86 -2.52
N ASN A 129 -21.43 -11.03 -2.77
CA ASN A 129 -21.53 -9.72 -2.14
C ASN A 129 -21.75 -9.85 -0.63
N TRP A 130 -21.06 -9.01 0.13
CA TRP A 130 -21.24 -8.90 1.57
C TRP A 130 -22.54 -8.10 1.90
N LYS A 131 -23.30 -8.60 2.86
CA LYS A 131 -24.44 -7.89 3.46
C LYS A 131 -24.18 -7.68 4.95
N ASN A 132 -24.36 -6.47 5.44
CA ASN A 132 -24.04 -6.11 6.83
C ASN A 132 -24.86 -6.92 7.87
N GLU A 133 -26.06 -7.36 7.55
CA GLU A 133 -26.88 -8.24 8.37
C GLU A 133 -26.19 -9.57 8.72
N ASN A 134 -25.24 -10.01 7.89
CA ASN A 134 -24.48 -11.22 8.12
C ASN A 134 -23.40 -11.08 9.22
N ALA A 135 -23.10 -9.87 9.66
CA ALA A 135 -22.03 -9.62 10.65
C ALA A 135 -22.27 -10.36 11.99
N ASN A 136 -23.54 -10.61 12.34
CA ASN A 136 -23.90 -11.31 13.59
C ASN A 136 -23.50 -12.79 13.63
N GLN A 137 -23.15 -13.37 12.49
CA GLN A 137 -22.70 -14.77 12.37
C GLN A 137 -21.20 -14.94 12.69
N TYR A 138 -20.47 -13.85 12.91
CA TYR A 138 -19.03 -13.83 13.12
C TYR A 138 -18.68 -13.15 14.44
N ASP A 139 -17.61 -13.63 15.07
CA ASP A 139 -17.01 -12.99 16.24
C ASP A 139 -16.33 -11.68 15.85
N TYR A 140 -15.64 -11.68 14.69
CA TYR A 140 -15.02 -10.51 14.09
C TYR A 140 -15.23 -10.45 12.58
N VAL A 141 -15.31 -9.23 12.06
CA VAL A 141 -15.40 -8.94 10.61
C VAL A 141 -14.31 -7.94 10.25
N ILE A 142 -13.37 -8.32 9.38
CA ILE A 142 -12.28 -7.46 8.95
C ILE A 142 -12.56 -7.00 7.51
N ASP A 143 -12.85 -5.70 7.36
CA ASP A 143 -13.17 -5.10 6.08
C ASP A 143 -11.91 -4.63 5.36
N CYS A 144 -11.55 -5.32 4.27
CA CYS A 144 -10.44 -5.01 3.35
C CYS A 144 -10.93 -4.64 1.93
N ARG A 145 -12.20 -4.22 1.76
CA ARG A 145 -12.83 -4.00 0.44
C ARG A 145 -12.34 -2.77 -0.33
N GLY A 146 -11.23 -2.19 0.05
CA GLY A 146 -10.68 -1.03 -0.62
C GLY A 146 -11.29 0.28 -0.13
N ARG A 147 -11.31 1.30 -1.00
CA ARG A 147 -11.73 2.66 -0.63
C ARG A 147 -13.17 2.70 -0.09
N PRO A 148 -13.45 3.46 0.99
CA PRO A 148 -14.80 3.65 1.50
C PRO A 148 -15.66 4.49 0.54
N ASP A 149 -16.96 4.24 0.54
CA ASP A 149 -17.95 5.02 -0.22
C ASP A 149 -18.31 6.33 0.49
N ASN A 150 -18.22 6.34 1.83
CA ASN A 150 -18.48 7.47 2.71
C ASN A 150 -17.26 7.77 3.57
N PHE A 151 -16.95 9.05 3.78
CA PHE A 151 -15.78 9.55 4.49
C PHE A 151 -16.10 10.22 5.84
N GLU A 152 -17.32 10.16 6.36
CA GLU A 152 -17.70 10.78 7.63
C GLU A 152 -16.87 10.28 8.81
N ASP A 153 -16.54 8.96 8.83
CA ASP A 153 -15.70 8.33 9.82
C ASP A 153 -14.20 8.36 9.51
N TYR A 154 -13.81 9.19 8.55
CA TYR A 154 -12.42 9.31 8.12
C TYR A 154 -11.89 10.72 8.34
N LYS A 155 -10.59 10.81 8.52
CA LYS A 155 -9.83 12.06 8.50
C LYS A 155 -9.13 12.16 7.15
N GLU A 156 -9.39 13.23 6.41
CA GLU A 156 -8.60 13.58 5.23
C GLU A 156 -7.23 14.12 5.65
N CYS A 157 -6.20 13.73 4.91
CA CYS A 157 -4.82 14.14 5.17
C CYS A 157 -4.39 15.26 4.24
N ASN A 158 -3.64 16.22 4.76
CA ASN A 158 -3.14 17.36 4.03
C ASN A 158 -1.86 17.03 3.24
N LEU A 159 -1.90 16.02 2.37
CA LEU A 159 -0.77 15.69 1.51
C LEU A 159 -0.67 16.60 0.27
N ILE A 160 0.33 16.34 -0.53
CA ILE A 160 0.79 17.27 -1.57
C ILE A 160 0.14 16.99 -2.92
N LEU A 161 -0.11 15.72 -3.23
CA LEU A 161 -0.60 15.30 -4.54
C LEU A 161 -2.06 14.85 -4.48
N ASN A 162 -2.80 15.05 -5.58
CA ASN A 162 -4.22 14.74 -5.66
C ASN A 162 -4.62 13.92 -6.89
N SER A 163 -3.68 13.63 -7.79
CA SER A 163 -3.93 12.91 -9.04
C SER A 163 -2.78 11.99 -9.40
N ALA A 164 -3.09 10.88 -10.06
CA ALA A 164 -2.11 9.95 -10.59
C ALA A 164 -2.48 9.47 -12.00
N LEU A 165 -1.47 9.28 -12.85
CA LEU A 165 -1.54 8.53 -14.09
C LEU A 165 -0.74 7.24 -13.90
N VAL A 166 -1.33 6.11 -14.22
CA VAL A 166 -0.64 4.81 -14.20
C VAL A 166 -0.44 4.34 -15.64
N TYR A 167 0.78 3.94 -15.93
CA TYR A 167 1.19 3.37 -17.21
C TYR A 167 1.98 2.08 -16.99
N ASP A 168 1.60 1.03 -17.66
CA ASP A 168 2.29 -0.24 -17.67
C ASP A 168 3.05 -0.37 -19.01
N ASP A 169 4.36 -0.12 -18.99
CA ASP A 169 5.23 -0.33 -20.12
C ASP A 169 5.41 -1.85 -20.35
N PRO A 170 5.07 -2.39 -21.53
CA PRO A 170 5.22 -3.81 -21.81
C PRO A 170 6.69 -4.28 -21.82
N ASN A 171 7.64 -3.36 -21.81
CA ASN A 171 9.05 -3.68 -21.73
C ASN A 171 9.49 -3.82 -20.27
N PRO A 172 9.94 -5.01 -19.83
CA PRO A 172 10.45 -5.20 -18.49
C PRO A 172 11.77 -4.46 -18.29
N SER A 173 11.97 -3.90 -17.11
CA SER A 173 13.23 -3.34 -16.67
C SER A 173 13.89 -4.26 -15.65
N ASP A 174 15.21 -4.31 -15.64
CA ASP A 174 15.98 -5.09 -14.67
C ASP A 174 16.85 -4.14 -13.81
N PHE A 175 16.28 -3.72 -12.70
CA PHE A 175 17.00 -2.99 -11.65
C PHE A 175 16.44 -3.36 -10.27
N GLY A 176 17.28 -3.57 -9.31
CA GLY A 176 16.95 -4.10 -8.00
C GLY A 176 16.38 -3.09 -6.99
N PHE A 177 15.71 -2.03 -7.43
CA PHE A 177 15.20 -0.96 -6.56
C PHE A 177 13.82 -0.51 -7.02
N THR A 178 12.98 -0.03 -6.08
CA THR A 178 11.89 0.87 -6.49
C THR A 178 12.50 2.24 -6.76
N ARG A 179 12.28 2.81 -7.95
CA ARG A 179 12.71 4.18 -8.24
C ARG A 179 11.60 5.16 -7.88
N HIS A 180 11.95 6.22 -7.18
CA HIS A 180 11.11 7.38 -6.91
C HIS A 180 11.73 8.57 -7.62
N ILE A 181 11.18 8.98 -8.74
CA ILE A 181 11.72 10.02 -9.61
C ILE A 181 10.93 11.30 -9.41
N ALA A 182 11.53 12.33 -8.79
CA ALA A 182 10.91 13.63 -8.76
C ALA A 182 10.88 14.23 -10.17
N HIS A 183 9.78 14.85 -10.54
CA HIS A 183 9.58 15.54 -11.80
C HIS A 183 8.95 16.91 -11.58
N LYS A 184 8.74 17.67 -12.63
CA LYS A 184 8.32 19.06 -12.58
C LYS A 184 7.03 19.33 -11.77
N TYR A 185 6.11 18.34 -11.67
CA TYR A 185 4.79 18.49 -11.08
C TYR A 185 4.48 17.56 -9.92
N GLY A 186 5.48 16.79 -9.45
CA GLY A 186 5.34 15.79 -8.41
C GLY A 186 6.44 14.74 -8.48
N TRP A 187 6.06 13.46 -8.41
CA TRP A 187 7.01 12.36 -8.53
C TRP A 187 6.38 11.12 -9.17
N MET A 188 7.23 10.23 -9.63
CA MET A 188 6.84 8.98 -10.27
C MET A 188 7.50 7.79 -9.58
N PHE A 189 6.73 6.75 -9.28
CA PHE A 189 7.32 5.46 -8.95
C PHE A 189 7.57 4.65 -10.23
N VAL A 190 8.65 3.85 -10.21
CA VAL A 190 8.94 2.86 -11.25
C VAL A 190 9.18 1.52 -10.57
N ILE A 191 8.37 0.54 -10.93
CA ILE A 191 8.38 -0.82 -10.36
C ILE A 191 8.66 -1.81 -11.47
N PRO A 192 9.83 -2.48 -11.47
CA PRO A 192 10.16 -3.52 -12.44
C PRO A 192 9.44 -4.82 -12.08
N LEU A 193 8.80 -5.44 -13.06
CA LEU A 193 8.25 -6.79 -13.00
C LEU A 193 8.85 -7.64 -14.11
N GLN A 194 8.73 -8.96 -14.02
CA GLN A 194 9.32 -9.86 -15.03
C GLN A 194 8.74 -9.70 -16.43
N HIS A 195 7.52 -9.19 -16.56
CA HIS A 195 6.81 -9.09 -17.85
C HIS A 195 6.50 -7.65 -18.27
N ARG A 196 6.73 -6.64 -17.41
CA ARG A 196 6.44 -5.23 -17.66
C ARG A 196 7.16 -4.32 -16.66
N THR A 197 7.16 -3.03 -16.93
CA THR A 197 7.56 -2.01 -15.95
C THR A 197 6.34 -1.15 -15.61
N SER A 198 5.95 -1.10 -14.34
CA SER A 198 4.84 -0.25 -13.88
C SER A 198 5.33 1.15 -13.50
N HIS A 199 4.67 2.16 -14.06
CA HIS A 199 4.92 3.58 -13.77
C HIS A 199 3.67 4.20 -13.15
N GLY A 200 3.85 4.92 -12.05
CA GLY A 200 2.79 5.73 -11.48
C GLY A 200 3.25 7.17 -11.33
N PHE A 201 2.75 8.02 -12.21
CA PHE A 201 3.06 9.45 -12.27
C PHE A 201 2.06 10.21 -11.40
N LEU A 202 2.51 10.73 -10.27
CA LEU A 202 1.70 11.43 -9.28
C LEU A 202 1.92 12.94 -9.42
N PHE A 203 0.83 13.70 -9.49
CA PHE A 203 0.88 15.15 -9.70
C PHE A 203 -0.23 15.88 -8.93
N ASN A 204 -0.11 17.20 -8.85
CA ASN A 204 -1.17 18.04 -8.33
C ASN A 204 -1.84 18.80 -9.50
N ASP A 205 -3.14 18.57 -9.71
CA ASP A 205 -3.90 19.10 -10.84
C ASP A 205 -4.19 20.60 -10.75
N ILE A 206 -3.87 21.26 -9.62
CA ILE A 206 -3.87 22.72 -9.50
C ILE A 206 -2.68 23.32 -10.28
N PHE A 207 -1.54 22.62 -10.35
CA PHE A 207 -0.30 23.08 -10.98
C PHE A 207 -0.03 22.48 -12.36
N CYS A 208 -0.77 21.46 -12.74
CA CYS A 208 -0.51 20.70 -13.95
C CYS A 208 -1.80 20.09 -14.49
N SER A 209 -2.19 20.48 -15.69
CA SER A 209 -3.31 19.82 -16.37
C SER A 209 -2.99 18.35 -16.68
N GLU A 210 -4.04 17.55 -16.86
CA GLU A 210 -3.86 16.13 -17.22
C GLU A 210 -3.03 15.97 -18.52
N ARG A 211 -3.22 16.85 -19.49
CA ARG A 211 -2.49 16.82 -20.75
C ARG A 211 -1.00 17.12 -20.56
N GLU A 212 -0.65 18.06 -19.70
CA GLU A 212 0.75 18.34 -19.34
C GLU A 212 1.37 17.17 -18.58
N ALA A 213 0.62 16.55 -17.64
CA ALA A 213 1.06 15.35 -16.92
C ALA A 213 1.33 14.19 -17.88
N GLN A 214 0.44 13.95 -18.86
CA GLN A 214 0.64 12.94 -19.89
C GLN A 214 1.88 13.22 -20.76
N ASN A 215 2.09 14.47 -21.16
CA ASN A 215 3.26 14.85 -21.96
C ASN A 215 4.57 14.63 -21.18
N GLU A 216 4.57 14.98 -19.90
CA GLU A 216 5.74 14.79 -19.05
C GLU A 216 6.01 13.30 -18.76
N LEU A 217 4.97 12.50 -18.57
CA LEU A 217 5.09 11.05 -18.43
C LEU A 217 5.73 10.42 -19.70
N ILE A 218 5.24 10.79 -20.88
CA ILE A 218 5.81 10.35 -22.16
C ILE A 218 7.30 10.74 -22.24
N ARG A 219 7.63 11.98 -21.90
CA ARG A 219 9.02 12.47 -21.93
C ARG A 219 9.96 11.68 -21.00
N ILE A 220 9.48 11.30 -19.81
CA ILE A 220 10.32 10.60 -18.81
C ILE A 220 10.46 9.11 -19.15
N THR A 221 9.40 8.47 -19.66
CA THR A 221 9.38 7.03 -19.93
C THR A 221 9.81 6.67 -21.35
N ASN A 222 9.98 7.65 -22.24
CA ASN A 222 10.13 7.47 -23.69
C ASN A 222 8.94 6.72 -24.34
N ALA A 223 7.77 6.72 -23.67
CA ALA A 223 6.53 6.21 -24.26
C ALA A 223 6.16 7.01 -25.51
N THR A 224 5.29 6.48 -26.32
CA THR A 224 4.81 7.13 -27.54
C THR A 224 3.45 7.78 -27.32
N ASP A 225 3.00 8.62 -28.27
CA ASP A 225 1.64 9.17 -28.23
C ASP A 225 0.56 8.08 -28.36
N ILE A 226 0.88 6.93 -28.97
CA ILE A 226 -0.01 5.76 -29.03
C ILE A 226 -0.25 5.16 -27.64
N ASP A 227 0.77 5.17 -26.79
CA ASP A 227 0.67 4.62 -25.43
C ASP A 227 -0.24 5.45 -24.52
N ARG A 228 -0.51 6.71 -24.89
CA ARG A 228 -1.36 7.62 -24.13
C ARG A 228 -2.76 7.06 -23.86
N GLN A 229 -3.33 6.29 -24.76
CA GLN A 229 -4.62 5.61 -24.59
C GLN A 229 -4.61 4.56 -23.46
N ASN A 230 -3.42 4.10 -23.06
CA ASN A 230 -3.23 3.12 -22.00
C ASN A 230 -3.01 3.78 -20.63
N PHE A 231 -2.94 5.11 -20.56
CA PHE A 231 -2.80 5.82 -19.31
C PHE A 231 -4.11 5.79 -18.52
N ARG A 232 -4.04 5.30 -17.28
CA ARG A 232 -5.19 5.22 -16.39
C ARG A 232 -5.09 6.30 -15.33
N LYS A 233 -6.08 7.19 -15.24
CA LYS A 233 -6.13 8.25 -14.24
C LYS A 233 -6.83 7.79 -12.98
N PHE A 234 -6.25 8.14 -11.83
CA PHE A 234 -6.81 7.88 -10.51
C PHE A 234 -6.76 9.14 -9.65
N PRO A 235 -7.84 9.46 -8.92
CA PRO A 235 -7.78 10.50 -7.89
C PRO A 235 -6.99 10.00 -6.68
N LEU A 236 -6.08 10.82 -6.19
CA LEU A 236 -5.41 10.62 -4.92
C LEU A 236 -6.12 11.47 -3.87
N LYS A 237 -6.85 10.81 -2.97
CA LYS A 237 -7.41 11.45 -1.79
C LYS A 237 -6.87 10.68 -0.59
N PRO A 238 -5.83 11.19 0.08
CA PRO A 238 -5.25 10.54 1.24
C PRO A 238 -6.16 10.70 2.45
N TYR A 239 -6.34 9.61 3.20
CA TYR A 239 -7.20 9.54 4.39
C TYR A 239 -6.78 8.41 5.31
N TYR A 240 -7.27 8.47 6.55
CA TYR A 240 -7.33 7.31 7.45
C TYR A 240 -8.62 7.31 8.27
N CYS A 241 -9.09 6.13 8.69
CA CYS A 241 -10.27 6.02 9.53
C CYS A 241 -9.99 6.54 10.93
N LYS A 242 -11.00 7.20 11.54
CA LYS A 242 -10.93 7.70 12.92
C LYS A 242 -10.88 6.56 13.95
N LYS A 243 -11.50 5.41 13.58
CA LYS A 243 -11.47 4.15 14.33
C LYS A 243 -11.19 3.00 13.37
N THR A 244 -10.13 2.26 13.62
CA THR A 244 -9.79 1.02 12.90
C THR A 244 -10.58 -0.15 13.44
N ILE A 245 -10.85 -0.13 14.74
CA ILE A 245 -11.61 -1.13 15.48
C ILE A 245 -12.85 -0.47 16.10
N ASP A 246 -14.01 -1.02 15.81
CA ASP A 246 -15.29 -0.62 16.41
C ASP A 246 -16.08 -1.89 16.78
N GLY A 247 -15.91 -2.33 18.04
CA GLY A 247 -16.40 -3.63 18.51
C GLY A 247 -15.84 -4.78 17.67
N LYS A 248 -16.72 -5.54 17.04
CA LYS A 248 -16.34 -6.66 16.16
C LYS A 248 -16.02 -6.27 14.71
N MET A 249 -16.26 -5.01 14.33
CA MET A 249 -15.98 -4.50 13.00
C MET A 249 -14.58 -3.87 12.94
N LEU A 250 -13.71 -4.46 12.16
CA LEU A 250 -12.31 -4.05 12.00
C LEU A 250 -12.06 -3.63 10.55
N LYS A 251 -11.13 -2.71 10.33
CA LYS A 251 -10.78 -2.21 8.98
C LYS A 251 -9.30 -2.46 8.70
N ASN A 252 -8.97 -2.87 7.46
CA ASN A 252 -7.59 -2.97 7.03
C ASN A 252 -7.38 -2.59 5.55
N GLY A 253 -6.13 -2.41 5.13
CA GLY A 253 -5.76 -1.93 3.80
C GLY A 253 -6.41 -0.58 3.49
N ASN A 254 -6.78 -0.35 2.23
CA ASN A 254 -7.39 0.91 1.81
C ASN A 254 -8.76 1.19 2.44
N ARG A 255 -9.38 0.23 3.10
CA ARG A 255 -10.56 0.50 3.93
C ARG A 255 -10.19 1.25 5.22
N ALA A 256 -9.00 1.07 5.75
CA ALA A 256 -8.53 1.76 6.95
C ALA A 256 -7.75 3.04 6.62
N VAL A 257 -6.82 2.99 5.68
CA VAL A 257 -5.88 4.07 5.40
C VAL A 257 -5.41 4.04 3.96
N PHE A 258 -5.31 5.22 3.34
CA PHE A 258 -4.72 5.39 2.03
C PHE A 258 -3.85 6.65 2.00
N PHE A 259 -2.60 6.51 1.61
CA PHE A 259 -1.68 7.59 1.32
C PHE A 259 -1.13 7.46 -0.11
N GLU A 260 -0.44 8.47 -0.61
CA GLU A 260 0.37 8.30 -1.80
C GLU A 260 1.43 7.21 -1.57
N PRO A 261 1.78 6.38 -2.58
CA PRO A 261 2.54 5.14 -2.38
C PRO A 261 4.04 5.35 -2.13
N MET A 262 4.41 6.43 -1.44
CA MET A 262 5.77 6.76 -1.07
C MET A 262 6.37 5.66 -0.17
N SER A 263 7.54 5.15 -0.52
CA SER A 263 8.26 4.13 0.27
C SER A 263 7.51 2.82 0.50
N ALA A 264 6.60 2.43 -0.40
CA ALA A 264 5.84 1.16 -0.32
C ALA A 264 4.95 1.05 0.94
N ASN A 265 4.35 2.16 1.36
CA ASN A 265 3.61 2.25 2.63
C ASN A 265 2.31 1.44 2.67
N SER A 266 1.63 1.18 1.54
CA SER A 266 0.29 0.59 1.53
C SER A 266 0.23 -0.81 2.16
N LEU A 267 1.07 -1.74 1.69
CA LEU A 267 1.14 -3.09 2.26
C LEU A 267 1.85 -3.11 3.61
N TYR A 268 2.80 -2.21 3.85
CA TYR A 268 3.41 -2.03 5.16
C TYR A 268 2.36 -1.66 6.21
N MET A 269 1.48 -0.68 5.93
CA MET A 269 0.40 -0.30 6.82
C MET A 269 -0.61 -1.43 7.03
N ALA A 270 -0.94 -2.19 5.97
CA ALA A 270 -1.81 -3.36 6.10
C ALA A 270 -1.21 -4.43 7.02
N THR A 271 0.11 -4.66 6.93
CA THR A 271 0.83 -5.61 7.79
C THR A 271 0.86 -5.12 9.26
N LYS A 272 1.16 -3.83 9.48
CA LYS A 272 1.13 -3.25 10.83
C LYS A 272 -0.26 -3.30 11.46
N ASN A 273 -1.27 -2.95 10.69
CA ASN A 273 -2.64 -3.04 11.19
C ASN A 273 -3.00 -4.49 11.59
N VAL A 274 -2.69 -5.50 10.75
CA VAL A 274 -3.06 -6.88 11.10
C VAL A 274 -2.36 -7.36 12.36
N GLN A 275 -1.14 -6.92 12.65
CA GLN A 275 -0.46 -7.20 13.91
C GLN A 275 -1.25 -6.66 15.11
N ILE A 276 -1.64 -5.37 15.06
CA ILE A 276 -2.45 -4.72 16.10
C ILE A 276 -3.83 -5.38 16.23
N LEU A 277 -4.46 -5.74 15.10
CA LEU A 277 -5.75 -6.44 15.11
C LEU A 277 -5.64 -7.81 15.79
N LEU A 278 -4.55 -8.55 15.58
CA LEU A 278 -4.30 -9.83 16.24
C LEU A 278 -4.09 -9.67 17.76
N GLU A 279 -3.34 -8.66 18.21
CA GLU A 279 -3.19 -8.35 19.63
C GLU A 279 -4.56 -8.04 20.28
N TYR A 280 -5.41 -7.28 19.60
CA TYR A 280 -6.78 -7.00 20.06
C TYR A 280 -7.66 -8.27 20.07
N ILE A 281 -7.67 -9.04 19.00
CA ILE A 281 -8.48 -10.28 18.89
C ILE A 281 -8.07 -11.31 19.95
N ASN A 282 -6.78 -11.37 20.27
CA ASN A 282 -6.22 -12.25 21.29
C ASN A 282 -6.45 -11.72 22.74
N GLY A 283 -7.00 -10.51 22.90
CA GLY A 283 -7.25 -9.88 24.19
C GLY A 283 -5.99 -9.35 24.89
N GLU A 284 -4.91 -9.16 24.15
CA GLU A 284 -3.62 -8.66 24.65
C GLU A 284 -3.66 -7.14 24.88
N ILE A 285 -4.46 -6.42 24.09
CA ILE A 285 -4.69 -4.97 24.19
C ILE A 285 -6.18 -4.64 24.10
N THR A 286 -6.56 -3.49 24.66
CA THR A 286 -7.93 -2.96 24.58
C THR A 286 -8.22 -2.35 23.18
N GLN A 287 -9.50 -2.16 22.86
CA GLN A 287 -9.92 -1.48 21.64
C GLN A 287 -9.34 -0.06 21.53
N ASP A 288 -9.29 0.68 22.61
CA ASP A 288 -8.79 2.05 22.63
C ASP A 288 -7.28 2.10 22.40
N GLU A 289 -6.52 1.21 23.03
CA GLU A 289 -5.07 1.07 22.79
C GLU A 289 -4.79 0.69 21.35
N ALA A 290 -5.51 -0.29 20.79
CA ALA A 290 -5.37 -0.70 19.39
C ALA A 290 -5.66 0.45 18.41
N ASN A 291 -6.75 1.22 18.64
CA ASN A 291 -7.06 2.39 17.83
C ASN A 291 -5.98 3.48 17.94
N GLN A 292 -5.44 3.72 19.13
CA GLN A 292 -4.35 4.68 19.32
C GLN A 292 -3.09 4.25 18.57
N LEU A 293 -2.68 2.98 18.64
CA LEU A 293 -1.54 2.44 17.92
C LEU A 293 -1.70 2.57 16.40
N CYS A 294 -2.88 2.26 15.86
CA CYS A 294 -3.18 2.46 14.43
C CYS A 294 -3.02 3.93 14.03
N ILE A 295 -3.60 4.87 14.79
CA ILE A 295 -3.50 6.31 14.50
C ILE A 295 -2.05 6.81 14.58
N LEU A 296 -1.27 6.33 15.54
CA LEU A 296 0.16 6.67 15.64
C LEU A 296 0.93 6.23 14.39
N ASN A 297 0.69 5.00 13.92
CA ASN A 297 1.31 4.50 12.70
C ASN A 297 0.89 5.33 11.45
N TYR A 298 -0.40 5.70 11.34
CA TYR A 298 -0.88 6.51 10.23
C TYR A 298 -0.21 7.88 10.21
N ARG A 299 -0.11 8.55 11.37
CA ARG A 299 0.58 9.84 11.50
C ARG A 299 2.07 9.73 11.19
N ALA A 300 2.72 8.66 11.62
CA ALA A 300 4.14 8.46 11.30
C ALA A 300 4.41 8.36 9.79
N VAL A 301 3.51 7.71 9.04
CA VAL A 301 3.62 7.66 7.56
C VAL A 301 3.28 9.02 6.93
N GLU A 302 2.27 9.74 7.41
CA GLU A 302 1.96 11.10 6.98
C GLU A 302 3.17 12.04 7.19
N ASP A 303 3.81 11.96 8.36
CA ASP A 303 5.00 12.74 8.69
C ASP A 303 6.20 12.36 7.80
N LEU A 304 6.42 11.07 7.55
CA LEU A 304 7.48 10.61 6.64
C LEU A 304 7.31 11.19 5.23
N ILE A 305 6.09 11.18 4.70
CA ILE A 305 5.80 11.75 3.38
C ILE A 305 6.12 13.26 3.40
N ASN A 306 5.64 13.99 4.40
CA ASN A 306 5.94 15.41 4.53
C ASN A 306 7.44 15.71 4.70
N LEU A 307 8.21 14.86 5.43
CA LEU A 307 9.67 15.00 5.53
C LEU A 307 10.38 14.89 4.19
N ILE A 308 9.92 13.99 3.32
CA ILE A 308 10.50 13.82 1.99
C ILE A 308 10.25 15.09 1.14
N TYR A 309 9.01 15.63 1.14
CA TYR A 309 8.70 16.88 0.45
C TYR A 309 9.37 18.10 1.05
N HIS A 310 9.52 18.16 2.37
CA HIS A 310 10.29 19.21 3.04
C HIS A 310 11.74 19.25 2.54
N GLY A 311 12.33 18.11 2.25
CA GLY A 311 13.64 18.00 1.62
C GLY A 311 13.71 18.61 0.22
N GLY A 312 12.59 18.66 -0.49
CA GLY A 312 12.47 19.24 -1.83
C GLY A 312 13.07 18.40 -2.95
N SER A 313 13.18 19.00 -4.12
CA SER A 313 13.74 18.37 -5.32
C SER A 313 14.75 19.30 -6.00
N ILE A 314 15.30 18.88 -7.14
CA ILE A 314 16.14 19.73 -8.00
C ILE A 314 15.33 20.81 -8.74
N TYR A 315 14.01 20.70 -8.75
CA TYR A 315 13.14 21.63 -9.47
C TYR A 315 12.83 22.85 -8.61
N GLU A 316 13.08 24.05 -9.16
CA GLU A 316 12.76 25.34 -8.55
C GLU A 316 11.60 25.96 -9.34
N ASN A 317 10.36 25.62 -8.96
CA ASN A 317 9.13 26.11 -9.59
C ASN A 317 8.00 26.26 -8.55
N ASP A 318 6.87 26.81 -8.99
CA ASP A 318 5.73 27.12 -8.12
C ASP A 318 5.20 25.88 -7.39
N PHE A 319 5.10 24.74 -8.07
CA PHE A 319 4.66 23.50 -7.42
C PHE A 319 5.63 23.09 -6.28
N TRP A 320 6.93 22.99 -6.54
CA TRP A 320 7.88 22.53 -5.53
C TRP A 320 8.08 23.51 -4.38
N ASN A 321 8.00 24.84 -4.64
CA ASN A 321 8.02 25.87 -3.61
C ASN A 321 6.79 25.75 -2.70
N TRP A 322 5.61 25.59 -3.30
CA TRP A 322 4.36 25.37 -2.56
C TRP A 322 4.40 24.04 -1.79
N ALA A 323 4.82 22.94 -2.40
CA ALA A 323 4.89 21.62 -1.79
C ALA A 323 5.80 21.60 -0.56
N LYS A 324 6.99 22.18 -0.67
CA LYS A 324 7.92 22.33 0.45
C LYS A 324 7.34 23.16 1.59
N THR A 325 6.73 24.31 1.28
CA THR A 325 6.10 25.18 2.28
C THR A 325 4.97 24.45 3.00
N ARG A 326 4.09 23.77 2.25
CA ARG A 326 2.97 23.00 2.80
C ARG A 326 3.46 21.87 3.70
N ALA A 327 4.43 21.08 3.24
CA ALA A 327 5.03 20.01 4.01
C ALA A 327 5.67 20.52 5.32
N THR A 328 6.40 21.63 5.26
CA THR A 328 6.98 22.27 6.46
C THR A 328 5.91 22.69 7.45
N ASN A 329 4.81 23.29 6.98
CA ASN A 329 3.70 23.69 7.85
C ASN A 329 3.02 22.49 8.50
N ASN A 330 2.84 21.39 7.77
CA ASN A 330 2.28 20.14 8.33
C ASN A 330 3.20 19.57 9.43
N LEU A 331 4.50 19.49 9.21
CA LEU A 331 5.49 18.99 10.17
C LEU A 331 5.60 19.87 11.42
N ASN A 332 5.44 21.18 11.30
CA ASN A 332 5.44 22.09 12.45
C ASN A 332 4.25 21.83 13.39
N GLN A 333 3.12 21.32 12.86
CA GLN A 333 1.94 20.95 13.67
C GLN A 333 2.15 19.66 14.48
N THR A 334 3.09 18.82 14.09
CA THR A 334 3.35 17.50 14.73
C THR A 334 4.61 17.49 15.58
N ASP A 335 5.33 18.60 15.72
CA ASP A 335 6.62 18.73 16.42
C ASP A 335 7.73 17.79 15.89
N VAL A 336 7.52 17.15 14.74
CA VAL A 336 8.49 16.21 14.16
C VAL A 336 9.81 16.89 13.85
N LEU A 337 9.78 18.10 13.30
CA LEU A 337 11.01 18.84 13.00
C LEU A 337 11.86 19.11 14.25
N LYS A 338 11.25 19.36 15.40
CA LYS A 338 11.99 19.56 16.65
C LYS A 338 12.74 18.31 17.11
N ARG A 339 12.23 17.11 16.77
CA ARG A 339 12.85 15.83 17.13
C ARG A 339 14.02 15.43 16.23
N TYR A 340 14.01 15.90 14.98
CA TYR A 340 15.03 15.52 13.98
C TYR A 340 16.07 16.61 13.68
N VAL A 341 15.88 17.84 14.18
CA VAL A 341 16.80 18.97 13.99
C VAL A 341 17.58 19.30 15.27
N ALA A 342 17.25 18.66 16.38
CA ALA A 342 18.02 18.68 17.62
C ALA A 342 19.02 17.54 17.65
#